data_4ffb0498de07aa4e724638bef1ee0b2d
#
_entry.id   4ffb0498de07aa4e724638bef1ee0b2d
#
_cell.length_a   1.000
_cell.length_b   1.000
_cell.length_c   1.000
_cell.angle_alpha   90.00
_cell.angle_beta   90.00
_cell.angle_gamma   90.00
#
_symmetry.space_group_name_H-M   'P 1'
#
loop_
_entity.id
_entity.type
_entity.pdbx_description
1 polymer ?
#
loop_
_entity_poly.entity_id
_entity_poly.type
_entity_poly.pdbx_seq_one_letter_code
_entity_poly.pdbx_strand_id
1 'polypeptide(L)' 'MATFRYVLADVFTDTPLEGNGLAVFTDARGIPEETLQPLARELNLSETVYVYPAEKGGHARIRIFTPMDELPFAG' A
#
# COMPACT_ATOMS: atom_id res chain seq x y z
N MET A 1 -8.03 15.85 10.76
CA MET A 1 -7.07 14.85 10.26
C MET A 1 -7.80 13.74 9.53
N ALA A 2 -7.30 13.39 8.38
CA ALA A 2 -7.96 12.36 7.59
C ALA A 2 -7.67 10.98 8.16
N THR A 3 -8.65 10.10 8.04
CA THR A 3 -8.50 8.72 8.44
C THR A 3 -8.50 7.86 7.18
N PHE A 4 -7.49 7.02 7.04
CA PHE A 4 -7.38 6.16 5.88
C PHE A 4 -7.68 4.74 6.29
N ARG A 5 -8.32 4.02 5.38
CA ARG A 5 -8.65 2.62 5.62
C ARG A 5 -7.57 1.74 5.05
N TYR A 6 -7.13 0.77 5.83
CA TYR A 6 -6.17 -0.20 5.33
C TYR A 6 -6.37 -1.52 6.07
N VAL A 7 -5.86 -2.56 5.46
CA VAL A 7 -5.93 -3.91 6.02
C VAL A 7 -4.51 -4.41 6.14
N LEU A 8 -4.15 -4.87 7.31
CA LEU A 8 -2.86 -5.50 7.53
C LEU A 8 -3.03 -7.00 7.35
N ALA A 9 -2.13 -7.59 6.59
CA ALA A 9 -2.17 -9.02 6.35
C ALA A 9 -0.77 -9.60 6.44
N ASP A 10 -0.67 -10.74 7.09
CA ASP A 10 0.56 -11.50 7.10
C ASP A 10 0.53 -12.41 5.91
N VAL A 11 1.39 -12.13 4.94
CA VAL A 11 1.37 -12.89 3.71
C VAL A 11 2.51 -13.89 3.74
N PHE A 12 2.18 -15.15 3.89
CA PHE A 12 3.15 -16.24 3.72
C PHE A 12 4.32 -16.18 4.66
N THR A 13 4.13 -15.74 5.89
CA THR A 13 5.24 -15.76 6.80
C THR A 13 5.06 -16.89 7.78
N ASP A 14 5.91 -17.86 7.67
CA ASP A 14 5.96 -18.89 8.69
C ASP A 14 6.66 -18.37 9.92
N THR A 15 7.52 -17.38 9.74
CA THR A 15 8.20 -16.75 10.84
C THR A 15 7.90 -15.27 10.78
N PRO A 16 7.24 -14.73 11.78
CA PRO A 16 6.92 -13.30 11.79
C PRO A 16 8.18 -12.49 12.06
N LEU A 17 8.80 -12.04 11.01
CA LEU A 17 9.95 -11.17 11.11
C LEU A 17 9.49 -9.75 10.86
N GLU A 18 10.23 -8.82 11.46
CA GLU A 18 9.95 -7.41 11.22
C GLU A 18 10.07 -7.11 9.75
N GLY A 19 9.17 -6.29 9.27
CA GLY A 19 9.20 -5.92 7.88
C GLY A 19 8.51 -6.91 6.96
N ASN A 20 8.07 -8.04 7.51
CA ASN A 20 7.36 -9.03 6.74
C ASN A 20 5.88 -8.81 6.94
N GLY A 21 5.22 -8.38 5.93
CA GLY A 21 3.80 -8.14 6.01
C GLY A 21 3.35 -7.28 4.89
N LEU A 22 2.06 -7.09 4.82
CA LEU A 22 1.46 -6.37 3.73
C LEU A 22 0.41 -5.44 4.29
N ALA A 23 0.48 -4.18 3.88
CA ALA A 23 -0.57 -3.22 4.19
C ALA A 23 -1.29 -2.90 2.90
N VAL A 24 -2.61 -2.95 2.92
CA VAL A 24 -3.40 -2.64 1.75
C VAL A 24 -4.34 -1.50 2.10
N PHE A 25 -4.16 -0.39 1.41
CA PHE A 25 -5.09 0.73 1.51
C PHE A 25 -6.14 0.54 0.44
N THR A 26 -7.34 0.14 0.85
CA THR A 26 -8.37 -0.26 -0.10
C THR A 26 -8.92 0.89 -0.92
N ASP A 27 -8.67 2.12 -0.48
CA ASP A 27 -9.10 3.30 -1.22
C ASP A 27 -8.11 4.41 -0.93
N ALA A 28 -7.13 4.57 -1.80
CA ALA A 28 -6.05 5.52 -1.58
C ALA A 28 -6.32 6.88 -2.19
N ARG A 29 -7.53 7.11 -2.72
CA ARG A 29 -7.81 8.36 -3.44
C ARG A 29 -7.63 9.59 -2.58
N GLY A 30 -7.81 9.47 -1.27
CA GLY A 30 -7.66 10.61 -0.39
C GLY A 30 -6.26 10.84 0.13
N ILE A 31 -5.30 9.99 -0.23
CA ILE A 31 -3.95 10.11 0.28
C ILE A 31 -3.13 10.97 -0.69
N PRO A 32 -2.53 12.06 -0.21
CA PRO A 32 -1.71 12.89 -1.10
C PRO A 32 -0.55 12.11 -1.68
N GLU A 33 -0.19 12.43 -2.91
CA GLU A 33 0.88 11.74 -3.62
C GLU A 33 2.17 11.76 -2.80
N GLU A 34 2.50 12.90 -2.22
CA GLU A 34 3.76 13.05 -1.51
C GLU A 34 3.77 12.30 -0.19
N THR A 35 2.66 11.72 0.22
CA THR A 35 2.56 10.97 1.46
C THR A 35 2.80 9.48 1.25
N LEU A 36 2.69 9.01 0.02
CA LEU A 36 2.70 7.56 -0.23
C LEU A 36 3.99 6.90 0.22
N GLN A 37 5.14 7.43 -0.18
CA GLN A 37 6.41 6.83 0.17
C GLN A 37 6.73 7.01 1.66
N PRO A 38 6.54 8.20 2.23
CA PRO A 38 6.78 8.35 3.67
C PRO A 38 5.92 7.42 4.51
N LEU A 39 4.67 7.21 4.11
CA LEU A 39 3.78 6.33 4.85
C LEU A 39 4.25 4.89 4.75
N ALA A 40 4.67 4.45 3.57
CA ALA A 40 5.19 3.10 3.40
C ALA A 40 6.44 2.91 4.28
N ARG A 41 7.28 3.93 4.36
CA ARG A 41 8.48 3.85 5.21
C ARG A 41 8.09 3.78 6.67
N GLU A 42 7.07 4.54 7.05
CA GLU A 42 6.64 4.56 8.44
C GLU A 42 6.09 3.21 8.86
N LEU A 43 5.31 2.57 7.98
CA LEU A 43 4.76 1.26 8.27
C LEU A 43 5.82 0.18 8.33
N ASN A 44 6.87 0.35 7.54
CA ASN A 44 8.04 -0.54 7.55
C ASN A 44 7.66 -2.00 7.34
N LEU A 45 6.74 -2.24 6.43
CA LEU A 45 6.35 -3.59 6.04
C LEU A 45 7.01 -3.94 4.72
N SER A 46 6.99 -5.22 4.37
CA SER A 46 7.58 -5.65 3.11
C SER A 46 7.01 -4.86 1.94
N GLU A 47 5.69 -4.69 1.94
CA GLU A 47 5.04 -3.98 0.87
C GLU A 47 3.84 -3.21 1.42
N THR A 48 3.60 -2.06 0.83
CA THR A 48 2.41 -1.26 1.08
C THR A 48 1.72 -1.06 -0.24
N VAL A 49 0.48 -1.50 -0.32
CA VAL A 49 -0.28 -1.47 -1.56
C VAL A 49 -1.35 -0.40 -1.46
N TYR A 50 -1.36 0.49 -2.44
CA TYR A 50 -2.39 1.52 -2.54
C TYR A 50 -3.30 1.19 -3.70
N VAL A 51 -4.57 1.01 -3.39
CA VAL A 51 -5.57 0.66 -4.39
C VAL A 51 -6.36 1.92 -4.75
N TYR A 52 -6.46 2.18 -6.04
CA TYR A 52 -7.27 3.29 -6.55
C TYR A 52 -8.45 2.66 -7.26
N PRO A 53 -9.60 2.60 -6.59
CA PRO A 53 -10.77 1.90 -7.16
C PRO A 53 -11.21 2.50 -8.48
N ALA A 54 -11.78 1.66 -9.31
CA ALA A 54 -12.30 2.11 -10.59
C ALA A 54 -13.47 3.05 -10.39
N GLU A 55 -13.60 4.00 -11.31
CA GLU A 55 -14.71 4.93 -11.29
C GLU A 55 -15.36 4.95 -12.65
N LYS A 56 -16.68 4.90 -12.66
CA LYS A 56 -17.48 5.07 -13.88
C LYS A 56 -16.97 4.21 -15.03
N GLY A 57 -16.78 2.94 -14.76
CA GLY A 57 -16.37 2.02 -15.80
C GLY A 57 -14.89 2.01 -16.09
N GLY A 58 -14.11 2.79 -15.36
CA GLY A 58 -12.66 2.75 -15.50
C GLY A 58 -12.07 1.51 -14.88
N HIS A 59 -10.76 1.46 -14.85
CA HIS A 59 -10.03 0.33 -14.29
C HIS A 59 -9.41 0.72 -12.97
N ALA A 60 -9.42 -0.19 -12.03
CA ALA A 60 -8.73 0.01 -10.77
C ALA A 60 -7.23 0.05 -11.03
N ARG A 61 -6.52 0.82 -10.23
CA ARG A 61 -5.07 0.93 -10.32
C ARG A 61 -4.48 0.55 -8.98
N ILE A 62 -3.29 0.00 -9.03
CA ILE A 62 -2.59 -0.44 -7.83
C ILE A 62 -1.17 0.11 -7.90
N ARG A 63 -0.72 0.65 -6.77
CA ARG A 63 0.66 1.07 -6.62
C ARG A 63 1.24 0.33 -5.44
N ILE A 64 2.46 -0.16 -5.58
CA ILE A 64 3.10 -0.99 -4.56
C ILE A 64 4.40 -0.33 -4.14
N PHE A 65 4.54 -0.13 -2.83
CA PHE A 65 5.72 0.51 -2.26
C PHE A 65 6.41 -0.43 -1.29
N THR A 66 7.73 -0.38 -1.29
CA THR A 66 8.51 -0.91 -0.18
C THR A 66 8.85 0.27 0.73
N PRO A 67 9.47 0.02 1.89
CA PRO A 67 9.92 1.15 2.71
C PRO A 67 10.91 2.05 2.01
N MET A 68 11.57 1.56 0.96
CA MET A 68 12.61 2.31 0.29
C MET A 68 12.13 3.02 -0.97
N ASP A 69 11.25 2.38 -1.75
CA ASP A 69 10.85 2.96 -3.03
C ASP A 69 9.59 2.30 -3.53
N GLU A 70 9.11 2.82 -4.62
CA GLU A 70 7.94 2.25 -5.29
C GLU A 70 8.41 1.21 -6.28
N LEU A 71 7.74 0.05 -6.27
CA LEU A 71 8.05 -1.02 -7.19
C LEU A 71 7.37 -0.75 -8.53
N PRO A 72 8.06 -1.03 -9.63
CA PRO A 72 7.41 -0.92 -10.93
C PRO A 72 6.31 -1.96 -11.04
N PHE A 73 5.18 -1.53 -11.50
CA PHE A 73 4.04 -2.42 -11.66
C PHE A 73 3.63 -2.41 -13.12
N ALA A 74 3.84 -3.54 -13.77
CA ALA A 74 3.45 -3.69 -15.15
C ALA A 74 2.18 -4.51 -15.17
N GLY A 75 1.11 -3.89 -14.84
CA GLY A 75 -0.14 -4.60 -14.72
C GLY A 75 -0.98 -4.64 -15.93
#